data_87f73b3de865d6a5e640b63584f966fc
#
_entry.id   87f73b3de865d6a5e640b63584f966fc
#
_cell.length_a   1.000
_cell.length_b   1.000
_cell.length_c   1.000
_cell.angle_alpha   90.00
_cell.angle_beta   90.00
_cell.angle_gamma   90.00
#
_symmetry.space_group_name_H-M   'P 1'
#
loop_
_entity.id
_entity.type
_entity.pdbx_description
1 polymer ?
#
loop_
_entity_poly.entity_id
_entity_poly.type
_entity_poly.pdbx_seq_one_letter_code
_entity_poly.pdbx_strand_id
1 'polypeptide(L)'
;RIKVLNSEMIELLKSIPRGESETIFNGPEGKPLKDIKRSFRTALKKAGINDFHFHDLRHTSASYMVMRGASLKAVQEHLGHTSLTMTQRYAHLSPEFQRSEVERLSGVFSGVTADSKNLVRNDQKPDFPEETGSYANA
;
A
#
# COMPACT_ATOMS: atom_id res chain seq x y z
N ARG A 1 11.80 -1.93 -22.01
CA ARG A 1 10.64 -2.60 -21.37
C ARG A 1 9.35 -1.84 -21.69
N ILE A 2 8.35 -2.55 -22.15
CA ILE A 2 7.00 -2.02 -22.31
C ILE A 2 6.34 -1.96 -20.93
N LYS A 3 5.69 -0.84 -20.61
CA LYS A 3 4.90 -0.65 -19.39
C LYS A 3 3.43 -0.47 -19.76
N VAL A 4 2.58 -1.22 -19.10
CA VAL A 4 1.12 -1.07 -19.22
C VAL A 4 0.69 0.11 -18.35
N LEU A 5 -0.10 1.00 -18.93
CA LEU A 5 -0.68 2.15 -18.23
C LEU A 5 -2.20 1.95 -18.13
N ASN A 6 -2.80 2.44 -17.05
CA ASN A 6 -4.25 2.50 -16.93
C ASN A 6 -4.82 3.64 -17.78
N SER A 7 -6.14 3.63 -17.97
CA SER A 7 -6.84 4.63 -18.78
C SER A 7 -6.62 6.06 -18.29
N GLU A 8 -6.71 6.30 -17.00
CA GLU A 8 -6.49 7.62 -16.39
C GLU A 8 -5.08 8.16 -16.68
N MET A 9 -4.07 7.30 -16.59
CA MET A 9 -2.69 7.69 -16.88
C MET A 9 -2.51 8.00 -18.38
N ILE A 10 -3.18 7.25 -19.26
CA ILE A 10 -3.14 7.49 -20.71
C ILE A 10 -3.78 8.85 -21.01
N GLU A 11 -4.92 9.16 -20.41
CA GLU A 11 -5.61 10.44 -20.61
C GLU A 11 -4.78 11.60 -20.05
N LEU A 12 -4.20 11.43 -18.85
CA LEU A 12 -3.30 12.43 -18.28
C LEU A 12 -2.12 12.70 -19.20
N LEU A 13 -1.47 11.67 -19.73
CA LEU A 13 -0.33 11.82 -20.62
C LEU A 13 -0.72 12.47 -21.95
N LYS A 14 -1.94 12.23 -22.44
CA LYS A 14 -2.48 12.88 -23.66
C LYS A 14 -2.80 14.36 -23.42
N SER A 15 -3.21 14.74 -22.21
CA SER A 15 -3.52 16.13 -21.85
C SER A 15 -2.29 17.03 -21.71
N ILE A 16 -1.10 16.45 -21.59
CA ILE A 16 0.15 17.24 -21.47
C ILE A 16 0.43 17.89 -22.84
N PRO A 17 0.57 19.24 -22.90
CA PRO A 17 0.93 19.93 -24.12
C PRO A 17 2.24 19.39 -24.69
N ARG A 18 2.21 18.92 -25.91
CA ARG A 18 3.42 18.45 -26.62
C ARG A 18 4.05 19.60 -27.34
N GLY A 19 5.35 19.83 -27.06
CA GLY A 19 6.19 20.66 -27.92
C GLY A 19 6.71 19.88 -29.13
N GLU A 20 7.65 20.44 -29.85
CA GLU A 20 8.34 19.80 -30.98
C GLU A 20 9.27 18.63 -30.57
N SER A 21 9.42 18.39 -29.28
CA SER A 21 10.28 17.34 -28.73
C SER A 21 9.61 15.97 -28.77
N GLU A 22 10.37 14.93 -29.05
CA GLU A 22 9.93 13.53 -28.96
C GLU A 22 9.62 13.08 -27.52
N THR A 23 10.05 13.85 -26.52
CA THR A 23 9.83 13.53 -25.11
C THR A 23 8.54 14.14 -24.59
N ILE A 24 7.85 13.42 -23.70
CA ILE A 24 6.61 13.89 -23.09
C ILE A 24 6.89 15.00 -22.07
N PHE A 25 7.94 14.85 -21.28
CA PHE A 25 8.30 15.80 -20.24
C PHE A 25 9.48 16.64 -20.68
N ASN A 26 9.20 17.91 -20.93
CA ASN A 26 10.18 18.87 -21.37
C ASN A 26 10.45 19.91 -20.28
N GLY A 27 11.70 20.29 -20.15
CA GLY A 27 12.14 21.42 -19.36
C GLY A 27 12.02 22.74 -20.14
N PRO A 28 12.58 23.82 -19.59
CA PRO A 28 12.72 25.07 -20.30
C PRO A 28 13.37 24.87 -21.68
N GLU A 29 12.98 25.67 -22.65
CA GLU A 29 13.51 25.62 -24.03
C GLU A 29 13.19 24.32 -24.79
N GLY A 30 12.17 23.54 -24.35
CA GLY A 30 11.76 22.30 -25.04
C GLY A 30 12.74 21.14 -24.91
N LYS A 31 13.82 21.29 -24.16
CA LYS A 31 14.79 20.20 -23.92
C LYS A 31 14.23 19.14 -22.99
N PRO A 32 14.60 17.85 -23.16
CA PRO A 32 14.17 16.80 -22.25
C PRO A 32 14.47 17.12 -20.78
N LEU A 33 13.48 16.85 -19.91
CA LEU A 33 13.65 17.06 -18.48
C LEU A 33 14.69 16.05 -17.93
N LYS A 34 15.82 16.56 -17.44
CA LYS A 34 16.93 15.71 -16.95
C LYS A 34 16.73 15.23 -15.51
N ASP A 35 16.14 16.06 -14.65
CA ASP A 35 15.97 15.76 -13.23
C ASP A 35 14.74 16.47 -12.66
N ILE A 36 13.98 15.74 -11.86
CA ILE A 36 12.79 16.23 -11.16
C ILE A 36 12.99 16.37 -9.65
N LYS A 37 14.16 16.01 -9.12
CA LYS A 37 14.42 15.96 -7.68
C LYS A 37 14.18 17.30 -6.98
N ARG A 38 14.56 18.40 -7.63
CA ARG A 38 14.37 19.75 -7.06
C ARG A 38 12.88 20.10 -6.98
N SER A 39 12.14 19.87 -8.06
CA SER A 39 10.70 20.12 -8.14
C SER A 39 9.94 19.24 -7.16
N PHE A 40 10.29 17.96 -7.06
CA PHE A 40 9.71 17.01 -6.12
C PHE A 40 9.92 17.45 -4.66
N ARG A 41 11.14 17.81 -4.27
CA ARG A 41 11.43 18.36 -2.92
C ARG A 41 10.63 19.63 -2.62
N THR A 42 10.50 20.51 -3.60
CA THR A 42 9.71 21.73 -3.44
C THR A 42 8.23 21.40 -3.22
N ALA A 43 7.68 20.42 -3.95
CA ALA A 43 6.30 19.95 -3.79
C ALA A 43 6.08 19.34 -2.41
N LEU A 44 6.98 18.48 -1.94
CA LEU A 44 6.92 17.89 -0.59
C LEU A 44 6.92 18.97 0.49
N LYS A 45 7.84 19.94 0.39
CA LYS A 45 7.90 21.06 1.34
C LYS A 45 6.60 21.88 1.37
N LYS A 46 6.01 22.17 0.20
CA LYS A 46 4.73 22.88 0.11
C LYS A 46 3.57 22.08 0.69
N ALA A 47 3.60 20.75 0.58
CA ALA A 47 2.61 19.84 1.11
C ALA A 47 2.81 19.51 2.60
N GLY A 48 3.88 20.00 3.24
CA GLY A 48 4.20 19.67 4.63
C GLY A 48 4.61 18.21 4.84
N ILE A 49 5.00 17.50 3.77
CA ILE A 49 5.39 16.10 3.83
C ILE A 49 6.90 16.02 4.10
N ASN A 50 7.25 15.40 5.22
CA ASN A 50 8.62 15.14 5.61
C ASN A 50 8.97 13.67 5.38
N ASP A 51 10.26 13.39 5.24
CA ASP A 51 10.82 12.03 5.19
C ASP A 51 10.19 11.13 4.09
N PHE A 52 9.93 11.73 2.91
CA PHE A 52 9.39 11.02 1.76
C PHE A 52 10.30 11.19 0.54
N HIS A 53 10.69 10.08 -0.06
CA HIS A 53 11.62 10.04 -1.19
C HIS A 53 10.88 9.70 -2.49
N PHE A 54 11.46 10.07 -3.62
CA PHE A 54 10.86 9.76 -4.92
C PHE A 54 10.64 8.25 -5.14
N HIS A 55 11.52 7.43 -4.56
CA HIS A 55 11.39 5.97 -4.65
C HIS A 55 10.18 5.42 -3.86
N ASP A 56 9.72 6.15 -2.86
CA ASP A 56 8.58 5.73 -2.03
C ASP A 56 7.26 5.76 -2.81
N LEU A 57 7.18 6.56 -3.88
CA LEU A 57 6.08 6.48 -4.84
C LEU A 57 5.93 5.09 -5.46
N ARG A 58 7.06 4.40 -5.70
CA ARG A 58 7.06 3.03 -6.19
C ARG A 58 6.52 2.06 -5.14
N HIS A 59 6.91 2.22 -3.89
CA HIS A 59 6.37 1.44 -2.77
C HIS A 59 4.88 1.69 -2.58
N THR A 60 4.47 2.94 -2.65
CA THR A 60 3.06 3.34 -2.57
C THR A 60 2.23 2.68 -3.67
N SER A 61 2.70 2.75 -4.92
CA SER A 61 2.02 2.09 -6.06
C SER A 61 1.88 0.58 -5.85
N ALA A 62 2.94 -0.10 -5.41
CA ALA A 62 2.91 -1.52 -5.11
C ALA A 62 1.89 -1.88 -4.02
N SER A 63 1.91 -1.12 -2.93
CA SER A 63 0.98 -1.30 -1.81
C SER A 63 -0.47 -1.16 -2.26
N TYR A 64 -0.80 -0.10 -2.99
CA TYR A 64 -2.16 0.08 -3.51
C TYR A 64 -2.60 -1.03 -4.46
N MET A 65 -1.71 -1.52 -5.32
CA MET A 65 -2.02 -2.65 -6.20
C MET A 65 -2.41 -3.89 -5.39
N VAL A 66 -1.60 -4.25 -4.38
CA VAL A 66 -1.87 -5.43 -3.53
C VAL A 66 -3.15 -5.24 -2.71
N MET A 67 -3.33 -4.09 -2.08
CA MET A 67 -4.55 -3.76 -1.30
C MET A 67 -5.82 -3.83 -2.15
N ARG A 68 -5.71 -3.61 -3.46
CA ARG A 68 -6.81 -3.75 -4.43
C ARG A 68 -6.92 -5.13 -5.07
N GLY A 69 -6.22 -6.12 -4.53
CA GLY A 69 -6.33 -7.52 -4.96
C GLY A 69 -5.45 -7.91 -6.14
N ALA A 70 -4.50 -7.08 -6.56
CA ALA A 70 -3.55 -7.49 -7.58
C ALA A 70 -2.65 -8.62 -7.05
N SER A 71 -2.42 -9.64 -7.86
CA SER A 71 -1.51 -10.72 -7.50
C SER A 71 -0.08 -10.23 -7.33
N LEU A 72 0.68 -10.81 -6.41
CA LEU A 72 2.08 -10.46 -6.21
C LEU A 72 2.92 -10.62 -7.49
N LYS A 73 2.53 -11.55 -8.37
CA LYS A 73 3.17 -11.74 -9.67
C LYS A 73 2.95 -10.53 -10.58
N ALA A 74 1.72 -10.02 -10.65
CA ALA A 74 1.40 -8.80 -11.42
C ALA A 74 2.16 -7.58 -10.88
N VAL A 75 2.25 -7.44 -9.57
CA VAL A 75 3.03 -6.36 -8.91
C VAL A 75 4.51 -6.49 -9.22
N GLN A 76 5.07 -7.70 -9.17
CA GLN A 76 6.46 -7.98 -9.55
C GLN A 76 6.76 -7.50 -10.97
N GLU A 77 5.90 -7.86 -11.93
CA GLU A 77 6.06 -7.50 -13.34
C GLU A 77 5.92 -6.00 -13.55
N HIS A 78 4.91 -5.38 -12.92
CA HIS A 78 4.70 -3.94 -12.96
C HIS A 78 5.91 -3.18 -12.43
N LEU A 79 6.43 -3.59 -11.29
CA LEU A 79 7.63 -3.00 -10.70
C LEU A 79 8.90 -3.36 -11.48
N GLY A 80 8.91 -4.50 -12.19
CA GLY A 80 10.07 -5.03 -12.87
C GLY A 80 11.12 -5.59 -11.89
N HIS A 81 10.66 -6.18 -10.80
CA HIS A 81 11.55 -6.91 -9.89
C HIS A 81 12.03 -8.19 -10.54
N THR A 82 13.30 -8.48 -10.41
CA THR A 82 13.92 -9.71 -10.92
C THR A 82 13.52 -10.95 -10.11
N SER A 83 13.22 -10.77 -8.81
CA SER A 83 12.81 -11.82 -7.90
C SER A 83 11.46 -11.51 -7.26
N LEU A 84 10.65 -12.54 -7.07
CA LEU A 84 9.39 -12.43 -6.32
C LEU A 84 9.63 -12.07 -4.85
N THR A 85 10.75 -12.50 -4.28
CA THR A 85 11.16 -12.19 -2.90
C THR A 85 11.13 -10.69 -2.61
N MET A 86 11.54 -9.86 -3.59
CA MET A 86 11.46 -8.39 -3.44
C MET A 86 10.03 -7.87 -3.33
N THR A 87 9.05 -8.62 -3.84
CA THR A 87 7.63 -8.25 -3.86
C THR A 87 6.88 -8.85 -2.66
N GLN A 88 7.40 -9.93 -2.06
CA GLN A 88 6.79 -10.58 -0.90
C GLN A 88 6.60 -9.65 0.30
N ARG A 89 7.41 -8.59 0.41
CA ARG A 89 7.23 -7.56 1.44
C ARG A 89 5.86 -6.89 1.45
N TYR A 90 5.11 -6.99 0.35
CA TYR A 90 3.76 -6.42 0.25
C TYR A 90 2.66 -7.47 0.47
N ALA A 91 3.00 -8.77 0.63
CA ALA A 91 2.02 -9.86 0.72
C ALA A 91 1.01 -9.65 1.86
N HIS A 92 1.49 -9.16 3.00
CA HIS A 92 0.67 -8.87 4.18
C HIS A 92 -0.43 -7.83 3.94
N LEU A 93 -0.33 -7.05 2.85
CA LEU A 93 -1.35 -6.06 2.47
C LEU A 93 -2.49 -6.67 1.65
N SER A 94 -2.37 -7.94 1.21
CA SER A 94 -3.42 -8.60 0.45
C SER A 94 -4.61 -8.97 1.36
N PRO A 95 -5.84 -8.53 1.02
CA PRO A 95 -7.03 -8.94 1.77
C PRO A 95 -7.24 -10.44 1.78
N GLU A 96 -6.91 -11.12 0.68
CA GLU A 96 -7.00 -12.58 0.56
C GLU A 96 -5.99 -13.28 1.47
N PHE A 97 -4.76 -12.78 1.50
CA PHE A 97 -3.73 -13.31 2.40
C PHE A 97 -4.19 -13.19 3.86
N GLN A 98 -4.63 -12.01 4.28
CA GLN A 98 -5.11 -11.80 5.65
C GLN A 98 -6.29 -12.72 5.98
N ARG A 99 -7.26 -12.85 5.06
CA ARG A 99 -8.41 -13.74 5.25
C ARG A 99 -7.96 -15.20 5.38
N SER A 100 -7.05 -15.65 4.52
CA SER A 100 -6.55 -17.04 4.56
C SER A 100 -5.81 -17.35 5.86
N GLU A 101 -5.04 -16.40 6.39
CA GLU A 101 -4.34 -16.57 7.67
C GLU A 101 -5.32 -16.67 8.85
N VAL A 102 -6.36 -15.84 8.85
CA VAL A 102 -7.41 -15.91 9.88
C VAL A 102 -8.24 -17.19 9.73
N GLU A 103 -8.54 -17.63 8.50
CA GLU A 103 -9.30 -18.85 8.23
C GLU A 103 -8.60 -20.11 8.76
N ARG A 104 -7.28 -20.11 8.89
CA ARG A 104 -6.54 -21.22 9.53
C ARG A 104 -6.92 -21.44 10.99
N LEU A 105 -7.55 -20.45 11.62
CA LEU A 105 -8.10 -20.59 12.97
C LEU A 105 -9.49 -21.27 12.97
N SER A 106 -10.11 -21.44 11.81
CA SER A 106 -11.39 -22.10 11.70
C SER A 106 -11.27 -23.55 12.16
N GLY A 107 -12.19 -23.95 13.03
CA GLY A 107 -12.18 -25.28 13.62
C GLY A 107 -11.35 -25.45 14.89
N VAL A 108 -10.44 -24.53 15.20
CA VAL A 108 -9.66 -24.60 16.46
C VAL A 108 -10.57 -24.59 17.70
N PHE A 109 -11.69 -23.88 17.60
CA PHE A 109 -12.66 -23.75 18.69
C PHE A 109 -13.94 -24.56 18.45
N SER A 110 -13.98 -25.42 17.44
CA SER A 110 -15.20 -26.18 17.08
C SER A 110 -15.66 -27.14 18.19
N GLY A 111 -14.75 -27.60 19.05
CA GLY A 111 -15.07 -28.42 20.21
C GLY A 111 -15.60 -27.64 21.41
N VAL A 112 -15.33 -26.34 21.47
CA VAL A 112 -15.70 -25.49 22.61
C VAL A 112 -17.15 -25.02 22.53
N THR A 113 -17.72 -24.91 21.33
CA THR A 113 -19.07 -24.41 21.12
C THR A 113 -20.17 -25.42 21.46
N ALA A 114 -19.84 -26.72 21.51
CA ALA A 114 -20.81 -27.76 21.89
C ALA A 114 -21.11 -27.76 23.40
N ASP A 115 -20.19 -27.31 24.24
CA ASP A 115 -20.31 -27.29 25.70
C ASP A 115 -20.71 -25.95 26.30
N SER A 116 -20.69 -24.88 25.47
CA SER A 116 -20.95 -23.50 25.93
C SER A 116 -22.39 -23.20 26.33
N LYS A 117 -23.34 -24.14 26.11
CA LYS A 117 -24.68 -23.98 26.64
C LYS A 117 -24.76 -24.11 28.17
N ASN A 118 -23.71 -24.62 28.80
CA ASN A 118 -23.60 -24.75 30.27
C ASN A 118 -22.73 -23.70 30.96
N LEU A 119 -22.01 -22.86 30.20
CA LEU A 119 -21.06 -21.88 30.76
C LEU A 119 -21.65 -20.48 31.00
N VAL A 120 -22.90 -20.23 30.59
CA VAL A 120 -23.58 -18.93 30.78
C VAL A 120 -24.42 -18.92 32.07
N ARG A 121 -23.93 -19.51 33.15
CA ARG A 121 -24.51 -19.37 34.49
C ARG A 121 -23.44 -19.18 35.54
N ASN A 122 -22.58 -18.21 35.30
CA ASN A 122 -21.78 -17.70 36.40
C ASN A 122 -21.81 -16.15 36.32
N ASP A 123 -22.70 -15.57 37.11
CA ASP A 123 -22.88 -14.11 37.27
C ASP A 123 -21.71 -13.44 38.01
N GLN A 124 -20.48 -13.89 37.76
CA GLN A 124 -19.29 -13.20 38.22
C GLN A 124 -18.68 -12.45 37.05
N LYS A 125 -18.99 -11.16 37.02
CA LYS A 125 -18.30 -10.16 36.20
C LYS A 125 -16.80 -10.27 36.46
N PRO A 126 -15.95 -10.53 35.46
CA PRO A 126 -14.51 -10.49 35.66
C PRO A 126 -14.10 -9.07 36.07
N ASP A 127 -13.42 -8.99 37.18
CA ASP A 127 -12.84 -7.76 37.72
C ASP A 127 -11.62 -7.40 36.86
N PHE A 128 -11.83 -6.53 35.88
CA PHE A 128 -10.72 -5.95 35.13
C PHE A 128 -10.20 -4.76 35.94
N PRO A 129 -8.91 -4.71 36.29
CA PRO A 129 -8.33 -3.53 36.91
C PRO A 129 -8.54 -2.33 35.96
N GLU A 130 -9.11 -1.25 36.48
CA GLU A 130 -9.20 0.03 35.78
C GLU A 130 -7.78 0.52 35.48
N GLU A 131 -7.37 0.42 34.23
CA GLU A 131 -6.15 1.09 33.78
C GLU A 131 -6.35 2.60 33.76
N THR A 132 -6.03 3.23 34.87
CA THR A 132 -5.70 4.66 34.90
C THR A 132 -4.32 4.84 34.29
N GLY A 133 -4.24 5.04 32.98
CA GLY A 133 -3.00 5.26 32.24
C GLY A 133 -3.19 6.28 31.13
N SER A 134 -2.98 7.52 31.53
CA SER A 134 -2.76 8.71 30.73
C SER A 134 -1.80 8.44 29.56
N TYR A 135 -2.30 8.41 28.34
CA TYR A 135 -1.46 8.62 27.14
C TYR A 135 -1.52 10.11 26.79
N ALA A 136 -0.67 10.90 27.48
CA ALA A 136 -0.35 12.24 27.04
C ALA A 136 0.91 12.18 26.17
N ASN A 137 0.77 12.66 24.96
CA ASN A 137 1.73 13.32 24.07
C ASN A 137 3.24 12.95 24.15
N ALA A 138 3.74 12.36 23.08
CA ALA A 138 5.03 12.71 22.49
C ALA A 138 4.97 12.50 20.97
#